data_35e41708710079081877958ea82f70e0
#
_entry.id   35e41708710079081877958ea82f70e0
#
_cell.length_a   1.000
_cell.length_b   1.000
_cell.length_c   1.000
_cell.angle_alpha   90.00
_cell.angle_beta   90.00
_cell.angle_gamma   90.00
#
_symmetry.space_group_name_H-M   'P 1'
#
loop_
_entity.id
_entity.type
_entity.pdbx_description
1 polymer ?
#
loop_
_entity_poly.entity_id
_entity_poly.type
_entity_poly.pdbx_seq_one_letter_code
_entity_poly.pdbx_strand_id
1 'polypeptide(L)'
;MSEKKLTSSTLDCILAHRSIRQFTHEPVSDKVIEQLVNAARFASTSNHLQCVSIVRITDPAIREQMMAYSSNQEYVKSAPEFWVFCVDFHKHKQICPTAQLDYTEVLLIGAVDTGIMSQNVLLAAESLGLGG
;
A
#
# COMPACT_ATOMS: atom_id res chain seq x y z
N MET A 1 9.22 -1.73 -42.38
CA MET A 1 8.82 -0.67 -41.43
C MET A 1 9.29 -1.12 -40.05
N SER A 2 10.22 -0.39 -39.43
CA SER A 2 10.71 -0.70 -38.08
C SER A 2 9.60 -0.39 -37.10
N GLU A 3 9.10 -1.39 -36.36
CA GLU A 3 8.18 -1.16 -35.25
C GLU A 3 8.87 -0.27 -34.22
N LYS A 4 8.32 0.91 -34.00
CA LYS A 4 8.80 1.82 -32.96
C LYS A 4 8.52 1.17 -31.61
N LYS A 5 9.56 0.73 -30.89
CA LYS A 5 9.43 0.13 -29.58
C LYS A 5 8.70 1.13 -28.65
N LEU A 6 7.50 0.78 -28.19
CA LEU A 6 6.75 1.59 -27.21
C LEU A 6 7.39 1.37 -25.85
N THR A 7 8.06 2.39 -25.30
CA THR A 7 8.66 2.37 -23.96
C THR A 7 8.23 3.61 -23.19
N SER A 8 8.08 3.44 -21.87
CA SER A 8 7.92 4.55 -20.93
C SER A 8 8.59 4.18 -19.61
N SER A 9 9.03 5.17 -18.85
CA SER A 9 9.62 4.97 -17.51
C SER A 9 8.70 4.21 -16.57
N THR A 10 7.39 4.41 -16.68
CA THR A 10 6.39 3.67 -15.90
C THR A 10 6.35 2.20 -16.27
N LEU A 11 6.35 1.88 -17.58
CA LEU A 11 6.40 0.49 -18.05
C LEU A 11 7.71 -0.19 -17.63
N ASP A 12 8.83 0.50 -17.74
CA ASP A 12 10.12 -0.02 -17.35
C ASP A 12 10.13 -0.35 -15.83
N CYS A 13 9.56 0.52 -15.00
CA CYS A 13 9.41 0.28 -13.56
C CYS A 13 8.54 -0.94 -13.28
N ILE A 14 7.36 -1.05 -13.89
CA ILE A 14 6.44 -2.18 -13.72
C ILE A 14 7.11 -3.50 -14.12
N LEU A 15 7.80 -3.53 -15.25
CA LEU A 15 8.45 -4.73 -15.78
C LEU A 15 9.71 -5.12 -15.01
N ALA A 16 10.32 -4.18 -14.31
CA ALA A 16 11.46 -4.41 -13.43
C ALA A 16 11.09 -4.91 -12.03
N HIS A 17 9.80 -4.94 -11.68
CA HIS A 17 9.33 -5.36 -10.35
C HIS A 17 9.95 -6.69 -9.90
N ARG A 18 10.40 -6.70 -8.65
CA ARG A 18 10.88 -7.91 -7.94
C ARG A 18 10.42 -7.84 -6.48
N SER A 19 9.91 -8.93 -5.97
CA SER A 19 9.61 -9.05 -4.54
C SER A 19 10.89 -9.01 -3.72
N ILE A 20 11.09 -7.96 -2.93
CA ILE A 20 12.24 -7.78 -2.06
C ILE A 20 11.88 -8.23 -0.64
N ARG A 21 12.79 -8.99 0.00
CA ARG A 21 12.63 -9.54 1.35
C ARG A 21 13.83 -9.26 2.24
N GLN A 22 14.84 -8.58 1.72
CA GLN A 22 16.02 -8.13 2.45
C GLN A 22 16.18 -6.63 2.22
N PHE A 23 16.21 -5.88 3.31
CA PHE A 23 16.24 -4.44 3.29
C PHE A 23 17.50 -3.91 3.96
N THR A 24 17.94 -2.73 3.57
CA THR A 24 18.94 -1.96 4.30
C THR A 24 18.32 -1.42 5.59
N HIS A 25 19.15 -0.93 6.50
CA HIS A 25 18.68 -0.24 7.72
C HIS A 25 18.57 1.28 7.53
N GLU A 26 18.70 1.75 6.30
CA GLU A 26 18.61 3.18 6.00
C GLU A 26 17.17 3.66 6.17
N PRO A 27 16.91 4.69 6.95
CA PRO A 27 15.56 5.21 7.14
C PRO A 27 15.05 5.85 5.85
N VAL A 28 13.78 5.64 5.56
CA VAL A 28 13.09 6.33 4.48
C VAL A 28 12.80 7.76 4.91
N SER A 29 13.20 8.75 4.11
CA SER A 29 13.01 10.16 4.46
C SER A 29 11.53 10.55 4.48
N ASP A 30 11.16 11.52 5.33
CA ASP A 30 9.80 12.02 5.44
C ASP A 30 9.26 12.55 4.09
N LYS A 31 10.13 13.14 3.27
CA LYS A 31 9.77 13.60 1.93
C LYS A 31 9.33 12.44 1.02
N VAL A 32 10.00 11.30 1.09
CA VAL A 32 9.62 10.10 0.33
C VAL A 32 8.32 9.54 0.90
N ILE A 33 8.17 9.46 2.21
CA ILE A 33 6.93 9.02 2.86
C ILE A 33 5.74 9.87 2.41
N GLU A 34 5.89 11.19 2.37
CA GLU A 34 4.86 12.10 1.88
C GLU A 34 4.48 11.81 0.41
N GLN A 35 5.47 11.53 -0.45
CA GLN A 35 5.20 11.14 -1.84
C GLN A 35 4.44 9.82 -1.95
N LEU A 36 4.79 8.82 -1.12
CA LEU A 36 4.09 7.54 -1.08
C LEU A 36 2.63 7.70 -0.60
N VAL A 37 2.41 8.52 0.43
CA VAL A 37 1.04 8.85 0.90
C VAL A 37 0.26 9.58 -0.18
N ASN A 38 0.89 10.49 -0.91
CA ASN A 38 0.24 11.17 -2.04
C ASN A 38 -0.11 10.17 -3.15
N ALA A 39 0.79 9.25 -3.52
CA ALA A 39 0.49 8.20 -4.49
C ALA A 39 -0.72 7.34 -4.06
N ALA A 40 -0.82 7.00 -2.77
CA ALA A 40 -1.98 6.31 -2.20
C ALA A 40 -3.28 7.11 -2.40
N ARG A 41 -3.26 8.42 -2.13
CA ARG A 41 -4.43 9.30 -2.24
C ARG A 41 -4.96 9.44 -3.66
N PHE A 42 -4.12 9.22 -4.67
CA PHE A 42 -4.51 9.26 -6.09
C PHE A 42 -4.93 7.89 -6.63
N ALA A 43 -5.02 6.85 -5.80
CA ALA A 43 -5.58 5.58 -6.20
C ALA A 43 -7.08 5.71 -6.54
N SER A 44 -7.50 4.99 -7.58
CA SER A 44 -8.93 4.92 -7.91
C SER A 44 -9.69 4.17 -6.82
N THR A 45 -10.92 4.57 -6.55
CA THR A 45 -11.83 3.88 -5.61
C THR A 45 -13.20 3.68 -6.25
N SER A 46 -13.84 2.56 -5.95
CA SER A 46 -15.18 2.27 -6.42
C SER A 46 -16.19 3.27 -5.85
N ASN A 47 -17.01 3.86 -6.70
CA ASN A 47 -18.04 4.83 -6.31
C ASN A 47 -17.52 5.97 -5.44
N HIS A 48 -16.22 6.28 -5.53
CA HIS A 48 -15.55 7.27 -4.66
C HIS A 48 -15.72 6.98 -3.15
N LEU A 49 -15.81 5.69 -2.80
CA LEU A 49 -16.07 5.26 -1.43
C LEU A 49 -14.90 5.58 -0.49
N GLN A 50 -13.67 5.52 -0.97
CA GLN A 50 -12.47 5.90 -0.20
C GLN A 50 -12.35 5.17 1.15
N CYS A 51 -12.64 3.87 1.16
CA CYS A 51 -12.74 3.05 2.35
C CYS A 51 -11.40 2.47 2.84
N VAL A 52 -10.28 3.00 2.41
CA VAL A 52 -8.95 2.50 2.82
C VAL A 52 -8.32 3.43 3.85
N SER A 53 -7.76 2.84 4.90
CA SER A 53 -6.89 3.50 5.86
C SER A 53 -5.50 2.86 5.84
N ILE A 54 -4.46 3.69 5.94
CA ILE A 54 -3.07 3.24 6.03
C ILE A 54 -2.59 3.45 7.45
N VAL A 55 -2.08 2.38 8.06
CA VAL A 55 -1.47 2.43 9.39
C VAL A 55 0.02 2.21 9.25
N ARG A 56 0.82 3.24 9.51
CA ARG A 56 2.28 3.16 9.59
C ARG A 56 2.67 2.61 10.96
N ILE A 57 3.29 1.45 11.01
CA ILE A 57 3.68 0.80 12.25
C ILE A 57 5.14 1.16 12.57
N THR A 58 5.32 2.05 13.53
CA THR A 58 6.66 2.54 13.96
C THR A 58 7.12 1.94 15.28
N ASP A 59 6.20 1.45 16.12
CA ASP A 59 6.51 0.84 17.41
C ASP A 59 7.18 -0.53 17.22
N PRO A 60 8.41 -0.74 17.73
CA PRO A 60 9.13 -2.00 17.58
C PRO A 60 8.41 -3.20 18.23
N ALA A 61 7.70 -2.99 19.35
CA ALA A 61 6.97 -4.06 20.02
C ALA A 61 5.76 -4.52 19.21
N ILE A 62 5.07 -3.58 18.56
CA ILE A 62 3.97 -3.90 17.65
C ILE A 62 4.52 -4.62 16.41
N ARG A 63 5.65 -4.18 15.86
CA ARG A 63 6.29 -4.84 14.70
C ARG A 63 6.72 -6.28 15.01
N GLU A 64 7.22 -6.54 16.22
CA GLU A 64 7.53 -7.89 16.69
C GLU A 64 6.28 -8.80 16.71
N GLN A 65 5.15 -8.28 17.22
CA GLN A 65 3.88 -9.00 17.21
C GLN A 65 3.37 -9.25 15.80
N MET A 66 3.45 -8.24 14.91
CA MET A 66 3.06 -8.38 13.51
C MET A 66 3.92 -9.42 12.78
N MET A 67 5.22 -9.46 13.06
CA MET A 67 6.10 -10.51 12.56
C MET A 67 5.63 -11.91 13.01
N ALA A 68 5.32 -12.09 14.28
CA ALA A 68 4.82 -13.36 14.81
C ALA A 68 3.51 -13.80 14.12
N TYR A 69 2.58 -12.86 13.89
CA TYR A 69 1.31 -13.13 13.20
C TYR A 69 1.49 -13.40 11.70
N SER A 70 2.57 -12.94 11.08
CA SER A 70 2.89 -13.15 9.67
C SER A 70 3.81 -14.34 9.41
N SER A 71 3.66 -15.42 10.16
CA SER A 71 4.49 -16.64 10.05
C SER A 71 5.98 -16.39 10.30
N ASN A 72 6.31 -15.51 11.23
CA ASN A 72 7.67 -15.13 11.63
C ASN A 72 8.51 -14.57 10.46
N GLN A 73 7.92 -13.78 9.61
CA GLN A 73 8.61 -13.13 8.50
C GLN A 73 9.47 -11.97 9.03
N GLU A 74 10.78 -12.21 9.17
CA GLU A 74 11.74 -11.28 9.81
C GLU A 74 11.76 -9.88 9.16
N TYR A 75 11.51 -9.78 7.86
CA TYR A 75 11.46 -8.50 7.18
C TYR A 75 10.31 -7.58 7.64
N VAL A 76 9.26 -8.11 8.26
CA VAL A 76 8.17 -7.31 8.88
C VAL A 76 8.74 -6.48 10.02
N LYS A 77 9.71 -7.02 10.77
CA LYS A 77 10.38 -6.34 11.86
C LYS A 77 11.54 -5.47 11.39
N SER A 78 12.37 -5.98 10.47
CA SER A 78 13.65 -5.39 10.10
C SER A 78 13.57 -4.33 9.00
N ALA A 79 12.52 -4.31 8.16
CA ALA A 79 12.38 -3.28 7.14
C ALA A 79 12.28 -1.87 7.74
N PRO A 80 12.89 -0.83 7.13
CA PRO A 80 12.79 0.55 7.61
C PRO A 80 11.36 1.04 7.75
N GLU A 81 10.49 0.67 6.83
CA GLU A 81 9.07 1.02 6.83
C GLU A 81 8.19 -0.25 6.83
N PHE A 82 7.10 -0.19 7.56
CA PHE A 82 6.07 -1.22 7.54
C PHE A 82 4.69 -0.58 7.65
N TRP A 83 3.88 -0.76 6.62
CA TRP A 83 2.56 -0.17 6.51
C TRP A 83 1.50 -1.25 6.36
N VAL A 84 0.38 -1.07 7.04
CA VAL A 84 -0.80 -1.93 6.93
C VAL A 84 -1.90 -1.16 6.23
N PHE A 85 -2.40 -1.71 5.14
CA PHE A 85 -3.53 -1.18 4.39
C PHE A 85 -4.79 -1.89 4.87
N CYS A 86 -5.74 -1.14 5.38
CA CYS A 86 -6.94 -1.67 6.00
C CYS A 86 -8.19 -1.20 5.26
N VAL A 87 -9.14 -2.11 5.03
CA VAL A 87 -10.51 -1.72 4.71
C VAL A 87 -11.12 -1.11 5.98
N ASP A 88 -11.54 0.15 5.88
CA ASP A 88 -12.01 0.94 7.02
C ASP A 88 -13.40 1.52 6.72
N PHE A 89 -14.42 0.79 7.10
CA PHE A 89 -15.80 1.25 7.03
C PHE A 89 -16.26 1.97 8.30
N HIS A 90 -15.43 1.96 9.36
CA HIS A 90 -15.80 2.65 10.60
C HIS A 90 -16.01 4.15 10.37
N LYS A 91 -15.13 4.80 9.62
CA LYS A 91 -15.27 6.22 9.26
C LYS A 91 -16.57 6.51 8.49
N HIS A 92 -17.05 5.58 7.66
CA HIS A 92 -18.32 5.73 6.94
C HIS A 92 -19.51 5.66 7.91
N LYS A 93 -19.48 4.75 8.87
CA LYS A 93 -20.51 4.67 9.93
C LYS A 93 -20.54 5.92 10.81
N GLN A 94 -19.39 6.55 11.06
CA GLN A 94 -19.32 7.82 11.79
C GLN A 94 -19.98 8.98 11.02
N ILE A 95 -19.81 9.02 9.71
CA ILE A 95 -20.38 10.06 8.84
C ILE A 95 -21.86 9.79 8.57
N CYS A 96 -22.23 8.53 8.31
CA CYS A 96 -23.58 8.09 8.00
C CYS A 96 -23.93 6.83 8.80
N PRO A 97 -24.51 6.97 10.02
CA PRO A 97 -24.85 5.82 10.88
C PRO A 97 -25.82 4.81 10.24
N THR A 98 -26.62 5.25 9.26
CA THR A 98 -27.58 4.41 8.54
C THR A 98 -26.97 3.71 7.32
N ALA A 99 -25.68 3.93 7.00
CA ALA A 99 -25.03 3.29 5.87
C ALA A 99 -25.07 1.76 6.02
N GLN A 100 -25.48 1.08 4.95
CA GLN A 100 -25.56 -0.38 4.89
C GLN A 100 -24.21 -0.91 4.36
N LEU A 101 -23.32 -1.31 5.28
CA LEU A 101 -21.94 -1.71 4.96
C LEU A 101 -21.69 -3.21 5.25
N ASP A 102 -22.71 -3.96 5.61
CA ASP A 102 -22.59 -5.36 6.03
C ASP A 102 -22.73 -6.37 4.87
N TYR A 103 -22.86 -5.87 3.63
CA TYR A 103 -22.97 -6.73 2.45
C TYR A 103 -21.59 -7.23 2.00
N THR A 104 -21.54 -8.48 1.55
CA THR A 104 -20.32 -9.08 0.97
C THR A 104 -19.78 -8.25 -0.21
N GLU A 105 -20.64 -7.65 -1.01
CA GLU A 105 -20.28 -6.75 -2.09
C GLU A 105 -19.43 -5.57 -1.60
N VAL A 106 -19.81 -4.95 -0.49
CA VAL A 106 -19.08 -3.82 0.09
C VAL A 106 -17.68 -4.26 0.56
N LEU A 107 -17.58 -5.45 1.17
CA LEU A 107 -16.30 -6.03 1.55
C LEU A 107 -15.39 -6.28 0.33
N LEU A 108 -15.97 -6.82 -0.76
CA LEU A 108 -15.22 -7.04 -2.00
C LEU A 108 -14.73 -5.73 -2.61
N ILE A 109 -15.57 -4.71 -2.65
CA ILE A 109 -15.18 -3.36 -3.09
C ILE A 109 -14.00 -2.86 -2.24
N GLY A 110 -14.11 -2.93 -0.92
CA GLY A 110 -13.04 -2.51 -0.02
C GLY A 110 -11.73 -3.26 -0.23
N ALA A 111 -11.80 -4.58 -0.45
CA ALA A 111 -10.62 -5.40 -0.72
C ALA A 111 -9.94 -5.01 -2.04
N VAL A 112 -10.71 -4.79 -3.11
CA VAL A 112 -10.19 -4.35 -4.41
C VAL A 112 -9.56 -2.97 -4.31
N ASP A 113 -10.25 -2.00 -3.70
CA ASP A 113 -9.73 -0.63 -3.50
C ASP A 113 -8.44 -0.63 -2.69
N THR A 114 -8.35 -1.49 -1.66
CA THR A 114 -7.14 -1.67 -0.85
C THR A 114 -5.97 -2.19 -1.69
N GLY A 115 -6.23 -3.17 -2.56
CA GLY A 115 -5.24 -3.70 -3.50
C GLY A 115 -4.74 -2.65 -4.49
N ILE A 116 -5.65 -1.86 -5.07
CA ILE A 116 -5.30 -0.77 -6.00
C ILE A 116 -4.42 0.27 -5.31
N MET A 117 -4.81 0.70 -4.10
CA MET A 117 -4.05 1.70 -3.33
C MET A 117 -2.66 1.19 -2.95
N SER A 118 -2.55 -0.05 -2.45
CA SER A 118 -1.26 -0.64 -2.07
C SER A 118 -0.35 -0.80 -3.28
N GLN A 119 -0.88 -1.18 -4.45
CA GLN A 119 -0.11 -1.27 -5.69
C GLN A 119 0.39 0.10 -6.17
N ASN A 120 -0.42 1.17 -6.05
CA ASN A 120 0.04 2.52 -6.35
C ASN A 120 1.22 2.93 -5.47
N VAL A 121 1.17 2.63 -4.17
CA VAL A 121 2.25 2.92 -3.23
C VAL A 121 3.51 2.12 -3.57
N LEU A 122 3.36 0.83 -3.88
CA LEU A 122 4.49 -0.02 -4.24
C LEU A 122 5.17 0.48 -5.53
N LEU A 123 4.39 0.77 -6.56
CA LEU A 123 4.92 1.30 -7.82
C LEU A 123 5.62 2.66 -7.63
N ALA A 124 5.05 3.54 -6.81
CA ALA A 124 5.68 4.81 -6.46
C ALA A 124 7.01 4.58 -5.71
N ALA A 125 7.04 3.64 -4.75
CA ALA A 125 8.25 3.28 -4.02
C ALA A 125 9.35 2.77 -4.97
N GLU A 126 9.02 1.85 -5.86
CA GLU A 126 9.96 1.30 -6.85
C GLU A 126 10.47 2.38 -7.81
N SER A 127 9.62 3.31 -8.23
CA SER A 127 10.03 4.45 -9.07
C SER A 127 11.01 5.40 -8.38
N LEU A 128 11.05 5.38 -7.05
CA LEU A 128 11.97 6.15 -6.19
C LEU A 128 13.20 5.33 -5.75
N GLY A 129 13.36 4.10 -6.28
CA GLY A 129 14.50 3.23 -5.97
C GLY A 129 14.35 2.43 -4.68
N LEU A 130 13.15 2.38 -4.10
CA LEU A 130 12.84 1.49 -2.99
C LEU A 130 12.37 0.11 -3.50
N GLY A 131 12.26 -0.88 -2.60
CA GLY A 131 11.73 -2.21 -2.91
C GLY A 131 10.73 -2.67 -1.85
N GLY A 132 9.83 -3.61 -2.25
CA GLY A 132 8.82 -4.18 -1.38
C GLY A 132 8.47 -5.63 -1.70
#